data_2db7450a23d097346b492c8d62c2d2db
#
_entry.id   2db7450a23d097346b492c8d62c2d2db
#
_cell.length_a   1.000
_cell.length_b   1.000
_cell.length_c   1.000
_cell.angle_alpha   90.00
_cell.angle_beta   90.00
_cell.angle_gamma   90.00
#
_symmetry.space_group_name_H-M   'P 1'
#
loop_
_entity.id
_entity.type
_entity.pdbx_description
1 polymer ?
#
loop_
_entity_poly.entity_id
_entity_poly.type
_entity_poly.pdbx_seq_one_letter_code
_entity_poly.pdbx_strand_id
1 'polypeptide(L)'
;MKRALSFVLIISMLSILLAACGSDSSGKDGSEGASASEQESKKAVLVLPEKIGVNPFFVQMDEGFKKAGEEFGIEVKTIESTDPAAFEQNLHAAVAENYDLIMTATFQAEDALTKVATENPGKSFAIVDTVIDLPNVRSVGFKEYEGAYLLGAAAGLATKTDIVGMIAAQDIPLIKKYTEGFREGLASVNPDAKFLINYAGGFNDVAKAKELAIVQADQGADFIAGASAVGDLGVFEAAKEKGFYTSGQDTDRTVEDPEHIVLSQLKSTDSIAYEELKAFANGSFEFGYVSYGLKEDGVGLTFVTRDSESPLSPFIGQEVVDKVKAIRDQIVSGEIVVTDPLQSN
;
A
#
# COMPACT_ATOMS: atom_id res chain seq x y z
N MET A 1 -22.17 49.61 -43.09
CA MET A 1 -21.53 50.94 -43.12
C MET A 1 -20.13 50.77 -42.62
N LYS A 2 -19.13 50.71 -43.56
CA LYS A 2 -18.08 51.70 -43.77
C LYS A 2 -17.14 51.84 -42.57
N ARG A 3 -15.86 51.69 -42.53
CA ARG A 3 -14.72 51.73 -43.51
C ARG A 3 -13.49 51.43 -42.65
N ALA A 4 -12.58 50.61 -42.98
CA ALA A 4 -11.43 50.75 -43.89
C ALA A 4 -10.18 51.38 -43.25
N LEU A 5 -9.10 50.61 -43.31
CA LEU A 5 -7.77 50.88 -43.90
C LEU A 5 -6.77 51.71 -43.06
N SER A 6 -5.59 51.22 -42.83
CA SER A 6 -4.33 51.43 -43.60
C SER A 6 -3.16 50.85 -42.82
N PHE A 7 -2.42 49.92 -43.29
CA PHE A 7 -1.12 49.98 -43.97
C PHE A 7 -0.14 51.03 -43.46
N VAL A 8 1.07 50.58 -42.97
CA VAL A 8 2.34 51.04 -43.51
C VAL A 8 3.44 50.03 -43.11
N LEU A 9 4.12 49.62 -44.16
CA LEU A 9 5.33 48.81 -44.33
C LEU A 9 6.56 49.72 -44.21
N ILE A 10 7.64 49.35 -43.51
CA ILE A 10 8.99 49.83 -43.88
C ILE A 10 10.01 48.71 -43.67
N ILE A 11 10.66 48.37 -44.74
CA ILE A 11 11.84 47.51 -44.97
C ILE A 11 13.07 48.45 -44.94
N SER A 12 14.20 47.97 -44.35
CA SER A 12 15.58 48.28 -44.81
C SER A 12 16.59 47.51 -43.96
N MET A 13 17.25 46.54 -44.57
CA MET A 13 18.61 46.52 -45.25
C MET A 13 19.77 46.55 -44.24
N LEU A 14 20.43 45.43 -44.08
CA LEU A 14 21.60 44.89 -44.80
C LEU A 14 22.87 45.76 -44.64
N SER A 15 23.90 45.25 -43.96
CA SER A 15 25.30 45.49 -44.30
C SER A 15 26.21 44.40 -43.75
N ILE A 16 26.84 43.69 -44.64
CA ILE A 16 27.98 42.78 -44.51
C ILE A 16 29.24 43.64 -44.49
N LEU A 17 30.24 43.31 -43.64
CA LEU A 17 31.65 43.57 -43.91
C LEU A 17 32.54 42.53 -43.26
N LEU A 18 33.24 41.80 -44.13
CA LEU A 18 34.42 40.98 -43.88
C LEU A 18 35.69 41.87 -43.81
N ALA A 19 36.62 41.53 -42.93
CA ALA A 19 38.07 41.63 -43.08
C ALA A 19 38.73 40.96 -41.88
N ALA A 20 39.42 39.92 -41.93
CA ALA A 20 40.67 39.42 -42.48
C ALA A 20 41.89 39.76 -41.57
N CYS A 21 42.49 38.67 -41.02
CA CYS A 21 43.92 38.40 -40.74
C CYS A 21 44.73 39.27 -39.75
N GLY A 22 45.37 38.57 -38.83
CA GLY A 22 46.58 39.01 -38.15
C GLY A 22 46.95 38.21 -36.90
N SER A 23 47.90 37.37 -37.05
CA SER A 23 48.60 36.39 -36.21
C SER A 23 49.09 36.85 -34.84
N ASP A 24 49.20 35.78 -33.97
CA ASP A 24 50.15 35.48 -32.90
C ASP A 24 49.86 35.96 -31.48
N SER A 25 49.71 35.06 -30.66
CA SER A 25 50.48 34.46 -29.54
C SER A 25 49.66 34.17 -28.26
N SER A 26 49.70 32.90 -27.89
CA SER A 26 49.72 32.32 -26.53
C SER A 26 48.87 32.93 -25.43
N GLY A 27 47.80 32.15 -25.03
CA GLY A 27 47.12 32.28 -23.79
C GLY A 27 46.14 31.08 -23.65
N LYS A 28 46.55 30.03 -22.92
CA LYS A 28 45.68 28.98 -22.47
C LYS A 28 44.63 29.58 -21.52
N ASP A 29 43.38 29.46 -21.85
CA ASP A 29 42.33 29.29 -20.85
C ASP A 29 41.23 28.43 -21.48
N GLY A 30 41.16 27.18 -21.01
CA GLY A 30 40.16 26.22 -21.38
C GLY A 30 38.80 26.59 -20.72
N SER A 31 37.92 27.13 -21.51
CA SER A 31 36.49 27.09 -21.24
C SER A 31 36.00 25.70 -21.64
N GLU A 32 36.09 24.77 -20.68
CA GLU A 32 35.29 23.54 -20.76
C GLU A 32 33.83 23.97 -20.73
N GLY A 33 33.20 23.92 -21.88
CA GLY A 33 31.77 23.90 -22.00
C GLY A 33 31.29 22.64 -21.26
N ALA A 34 30.74 22.81 -20.06
CA ALA A 34 30.01 21.78 -19.40
C ALA A 34 28.85 21.40 -20.34
N SER A 35 29.04 20.30 -21.06
CA SER A 35 27.94 19.55 -21.64
C SER A 35 27.10 19.10 -20.46
N ALA A 36 25.98 19.76 -20.24
CA ALA A 36 24.93 19.21 -19.42
C ALA A 36 24.55 17.90 -20.11
N SER A 37 25.02 16.77 -19.56
CA SER A 37 24.47 15.48 -19.91
C SER A 37 22.99 15.59 -19.58
N GLU A 38 22.13 15.51 -20.60
CA GLU A 38 20.72 15.20 -20.39
C GLU A 38 20.72 13.89 -19.59
N GLN A 39 20.51 13.99 -18.31
CA GLN A 39 20.31 12.84 -17.46
C GLN A 39 18.94 12.30 -17.88
N GLU A 40 18.94 11.19 -18.62
CA GLU A 40 17.70 10.51 -18.98
C GLU A 40 16.86 10.37 -17.71
N SER A 41 15.60 10.82 -17.76
CA SER A 41 14.69 10.71 -16.61
C SER A 41 14.50 9.23 -16.30
N LYS A 42 14.71 8.86 -15.05
CA LYS A 42 14.43 7.48 -14.58
C LYS A 42 12.99 7.13 -14.86
N LYS A 43 12.74 5.85 -15.19
CA LYS A 43 11.40 5.31 -15.44
C LYS A 43 11.10 4.17 -14.50
N ALA A 44 9.93 4.19 -13.88
CA ALA A 44 9.46 3.11 -13.03
C ALA A 44 8.06 2.66 -13.43
N VAL A 45 7.76 1.39 -13.23
CA VAL A 45 6.43 0.82 -13.52
C VAL A 45 5.93 -0.01 -12.35
N LEU A 46 4.66 0.18 -12.02
CA LEU A 46 3.91 -0.66 -11.11
C LEU A 46 3.08 -1.64 -11.96
N VAL A 47 3.45 -2.93 -11.94
CA VAL A 47 2.73 -3.99 -12.66
C VAL A 47 1.92 -4.78 -11.65
N LEU A 48 0.60 -4.72 -11.74
CA LEU A 48 -0.30 -5.38 -10.80
C LEU A 48 -0.84 -6.69 -11.37
N PRO A 49 -0.94 -7.76 -10.54
CA PRO A 49 -1.42 -9.08 -10.97
C PRO A 49 -2.92 -9.13 -11.26
N GLU A 50 -3.66 -8.12 -10.81
CA GLU A 50 -5.10 -7.96 -11.04
C GLU A 50 -5.47 -6.48 -11.22
N LYS A 51 -6.75 -6.21 -11.46
CA LYS A 51 -7.27 -4.85 -11.54
C LYS A 51 -7.34 -4.20 -10.17
N ILE A 52 -7.04 -2.92 -10.11
CA ILE A 52 -7.17 -2.09 -8.89
C ILE A 52 -8.61 -2.11 -8.40
N GLY A 53 -9.57 -1.80 -9.29
CA GLY A 53 -11.00 -1.78 -8.94
C GLY A 53 -11.28 -0.92 -7.73
N VAL A 54 -11.91 -1.52 -6.71
CA VAL A 54 -12.21 -0.91 -5.42
C VAL A 54 -11.39 -1.51 -4.27
N ASN A 55 -10.32 -2.26 -4.59
CA ASN A 55 -9.45 -2.86 -3.59
C ASN A 55 -8.58 -1.78 -2.94
N PRO A 56 -8.76 -1.46 -1.64
CA PRO A 56 -8.08 -0.34 -1.00
C PRO A 56 -6.56 -0.53 -0.96
N PHE A 57 -6.07 -1.76 -0.90
CA PHE A 57 -4.64 -2.08 -0.95
C PHE A 57 -3.98 -1.57 -2.24
N PHE A 58 -4.58 -1.83 -3.40
CA PHE A 58 -4.03 -1.40 -4.69
C PHE A 58 -4.31 0.08 -4.98
N VAL A 59 -5.47 0.61 -4.57
CA VAL A 59 -5.81 2.03 -4.75
C VAL A 59 -4.74 2.90 -4.10
N GLN A 60 -4.48 2.72 -2.81
CA GLN A 60 -3.51 3.54 -2.09
C GLN A 60 -2.06 3.30 -2.57
N MET A 61 -1.71 2.05 -2.95
CA MET A 61 -0.38 1.76 -3.50
C MET A 61 -0.11 2.52 -4.80
N ASP A 62 -1.08 2.55 -5.70
CA ASP A 62 -1.01 3.29 -6.97
C ASP A 62 -0.92 4.80 -6.74
N GLU A 63 -1.68 5.33 -5.78
CA GLU A 63 -1.63 6.75 -5.39
C GLU A 63 -0.26 7.14 -4.84
N GLY A 64 0.31 6.33 -3.93
CA GLY A 64 1.64 6.57 -3.37
C GLY A 64 2.73 6.50 -4.43
N PHE A 65 2.66 5.53 -5.34
CA PHE A 65 3.59 5.37 -6.44
C PHE A 65 3.56 6.55 -7.41
N LYS A 66 2.38 7.01 -7.82
CA LYS A 66 2.21 8.18 -8.69
C LYS A 66 2.69 9.46 -8.04
N LYS A 67 2.33 9.67 -6.76
CA LYS A 67 2.77 10.83 -5.98
C LYS A 67 4.29 10.94 -5.92
N ALA A 68 4.98 9.82 -5.66
CA ALA A 68 6.43 9.81 -5.66
C ALA A 68 7.02 10.09 -7.05
N GLY A 69 6.42 9.55 -8.11
CA GLY A 69 6.82 9.85 -9.49
C GLY A 69 6.78 11.34 -9.82
N GLU A 70 5.68 12.00 -9.45
CA GLU A 70 5.50 13.45 -9.63
C GLU A 70 6.52 14.26 -8.81
N GLU A 71 6.71 13.90 -7.53
CA GLU A 71 7.58 14.66 -6.63
C GLU A 71 9.05 14.54 -6.97
N PHE A 72 9.51 13.35 -7.39
CA PHE A 72 10.92 13.08 -7.69
C PHE A 72 11.28 13.12 -9.17
N GLY A 73 10.34 13.47 -10.05
CA GLY A 73 10.56 13.60 -11.48
C GLY A 73 10.88 12.27 -12.17
N ILE A 74 10.31 11.16 -11.69
CA ILE A 74 10.41 9.85 -12.32
C ILE A 74 9.19 9.65 -13.21
N GLU A 75 9.41 9.24 -14.45
CA GLU A 75 8.31 8.80 -15.31
C GLU A 75 7.72 7.50 -14.77
N VAL A 76 6.44 7.53 -14.36
CA VAL A 76 5.77 6.39 -13.77
C VAL A 76 4.57 5.92 -14.58
N LYS A 77 4.34 4.61 -14.60
CA LYS A 77 3.18 3.98 -15.23
C LYS A 77 2.66 2.86 -14.35
N THR A 78 1.34 2.69 -14.30
CA THR A 78 0.70 1.54 -13.68
C THR A 78 0.07 0.66 -14.76
N ILE A 79 0.31 -0.65 -14.69
CA ILE A 79 -0.21 -1.66 -15.61
C ILE A 79 -0.98 -2.68 -14.79
N GLU A 80 -2.28 -2.77 -15.05
CA GLU A 80 -3.15 -3.79 -14.47
C GLU A 80 -3.18 -5.03 -15.37
N SER A 81 -3.24 -6.21 -14.76
CA SER A 81 -3.34 -7.47 -15.50
C SER A 81 -4.73 -8.08 -15.36
N THR A 82 -5.12 -8.90 -16.31
CA THR A 82 -6.44 -9.54 -16.33
C THR A 82 -6.41 -10.99 -15.84
N ASP A 83 -5.23 -11.60 -15.91
CA ASP A 83 -4.98 -12.98 -15.54
C ASP A 83 -3.47 -13.22 -15.34
N PRO A 84 -3.04 -14.35 -14.77
CA PRO A 84 -1.63 -14.63 -14.51
C PRO A 84 -0.73 -14.63 -15.76
N ALA A 85 -1.25 -15.05 -16.92
CA ALA A 85 -0.46 -15.05 -18.16
C ALA A 85 -0.23 -13.63 -18.68
N ALA A 86 -1.25 -12.78 -18.62
CA ALA A 86 -1.13 -11.37 -18.95
C ALA A 86 -0.18 -10.65 -17.98
N PHE A 87 -0.19 -11.02 -16.69
CA PHE A 87 0.72 -10.46 -15.69
C PHE A 87 2.19 -10.77 -16.03
N GLU A 88 2.54 -12.03 -16.31
CA GLU A 88 3.90 -12.41 -16.72
C GLU A 88 4.32 -11.68 -18.01
N GLN A 89 3.44 -11.56 -18.99
CA GLN A 89 3.71 -10.81 -20.23
C GLN A 89 3.96 -9.33 -19.95
N ASN A 90 3.21 -8.71 -19.04
CA ASN A 90 3.39 -7.32 -18.64
C ASN A 90 4.73 -7.09 -17.95
N LEU A 91 5.21 -8.02 -17.12
CA LEU A 91 6.54 -7.96 -16.51
C LEU A 91 7.63 -8.04 -17.59
N HIS A 92 7.53 -8.97 -18.55
CA HIS A 92 8.47 -9.04 -19.68
C HIS A 92 8.44 -7.78 -20.54
N ALA A 93 7.26 -7.20 -20.79
CA ALA A 93 7.12 -5.95 -21.53
C ALA A 93 7.80 -4.79 -20.79
N ALA A 94 7.65 -4.70 -19.47
CA ALA A 94 8.31 -3.69 -18.64
C ALA A 94 9.86 -3.79 -18.74
N VAL A 95 10.40 -5.00 -18.73
CA VAL A 95 11.84 -5.24 -18.98
C VAL A 95 12.25 -4.77 -20.38
N ALA A 96 11.48 -5.13 -21.42
CA ALA A 96 11.76 -4.79 -22.81
C ALA A 96 11.63 -3.28 -23.09
N GLU A 97 10.69 -2.58 -22.45
CA GLU A 97 10.51 -1.12 -22.48
C GLU A 97 11.58 -0.37 -21.67
N ASN A 98 12.49 -1.10 -21.06
CA ASN A 98 13.66 -0.60 -20.36
C ASN A 98 13.32 0.27 -19.13
N TYR A 99 12.29 -0.10 -18.35
CA TYR A 99 12.06 0.51 -17.06
C TYR A 99 13.24 0.23 -16.12
N ASP A 100 13.60 1.22 -15.29
CA ASP A 100 14.72 1.16 -14.37
C ASP A 100 14.34 0.47 -13.05
N LEU A 101 13.08 0.63 -12.63
CA LEU A 101 12.47 -0.09 -11.50
C LEU A 101 11.13 -0.68 -11.93
N ILE A 102 10.96 -1.98 -11.68
CA ILE A 102 9.71 -2.71 -11.90
C ILE A 102 9.19 -3.15 -10.55
N MET A 103 8.10 -2.53 -10.10
CA MET A 103 7.45 -2.82 -8.83
C MET A 103 6.18 -3.64 -9.05
N THR A 104 5.89 -4.55 -8.12
CA THR A 104 4.65 -5.32 -8.06
C THR A 104 4.24 -5.59 -6.62
N ALA A 105 3.17 -6.34 -6.42
CA ALA A 105 2.69 -6.68 -5.08
C ALA A 105 1.98 -8.02 -5.05
N THR A 106 1.84 -8.54 -3.83
CA THR A 106 1.07 -9.72 -3.43
C THR A 106 1.68 -11.07 -3.85
N PHE A 107 1.26 -12.11 -3.15
CA PHE A 107 1.74 -13.47 -3.38
C PHE A 107 1.40 -14.02 -4.78
N GLN A 108 0.36 -13.50 -5.45
CA GLN A 108 0.01 -13.88 -6.82
C GLN A 108 1.11 -13.51 -7.83
N ALA A 109 1.96 -12.53 -7.49
CA ALA A 109 3.06 -12.08 -8.34
C ALA A 109 4.34 -12.90 -8.18
N GLU A 110 4.46 -13.73 -7.14
CA GLU A 110 5.70 -14.37 -6.68
C GLU A 110 6.37 -15.21 -7.78
N ASP A 111 5.65 -16.16 -8.36
CA ASP A 111 6.21 -17.09 -9.36
C ASP A 111 6.67 -16.36 -10.62
N ALA A 112 5.83 -15.48 -11.16
CA ALA A 112 6.12 -14.75 -12.38
C ALA A 112 7.28 -13.76 -12.18
N LEU A 113 7.28 -13.02 -11.05
CA LEU A 113 8.37 -12.09 -10.76
C LEU A 113 9.69 -12.83 -10.51
N THR A 114 9.67 -13.94 -9.78
CA THR A 114 10.86 -14.77 -9.54
C THR A 114 11.49 -15.22 -10.87
N LYS A 115 10.67 -15.67 -11.81
CA LYS A 115 11.13 -16.05 -13.14
C LYS A 115 11.75 -14.88 -13.89
N VAL A 116 11.00 -13.77 -14.02
CA VAL A 116 11.44 -12.61 -14.80
C VAL A 116 12.68 -11.95 -14.18
N ALA A 117 12.76 -11.84 -12.84
CA ALA A 117 13.91 -11.27 -12.15
C ALA A 117 15.16 -12.14 -12.31
N THR A 118 15.01 -13.48 -12.28
CA THR A 118 16.11 -14.43 -12.51
C THR A 118 16.67 -14.32 -13.93
N GLU A 119 15.80 -14.15 -14.91
CA GLU A 119 16.19 -13.99 -16.33
C GLU A 119 16.85 -12.62 -16.61
N ASN A 120 16.64 -11.62 -15.73
CA ASN A 120 17.08 -10.24 -15.90
C ASN A 120 17.87 -9.71 -14.70
N PRO A 121 19.06 -10.27 -14.38
CA PRO A 121 19.80 -9.94 -13.17
C PRO A 121 20.33 -8.50 -13.11
N GLY A 122 20.35 -7.79 -14.23
CA GLY A 122 20.76 -6.37 -14.32
C GLY A 122 19.62 -5.37 -14.15
N LYS A 123 18.38 -5.83 -13.89
CA LYS A 123 17.22 -4.98 -13.65
C LYS A 123 16.87 -4.93 -12.18
N SER A 124 16.30 -3.82 -11.73
CA SER A 124 15.82 -3.64 -10.36
C SER A 124 14.34 -3.97 -10.25
N PHE A 125 14.03 -4.83 -9.30
CA PHE A 125 12.64 -5.22 -9.00
C PHE A 125 12.30 -4.92 -7.54
N ALA A 126 11.01 -4.67 -7.30
CA ALA A 126 10.45 -4.59 -5.96
C ALA A 126 9.13 -5.37 -5.89
N ILE A 127 8.90 -6.04 -4.77
CA ILE A 127 7.62 -6.69 -4.47
C ILE A 127 7.14 -6.31 -3.07
N VAL A 128 5.87 -5.94 -2.96
CA VAL A 128 5.22 -5.60 -1.70
C VAL A 128 4.32 -6.75 -1.26
N ASP A 129 4.33 -7.05 0.03
CA ASP A 129 3.49 -8.07 0.68
C ASP A 129 3.86 -9.53 0.35
N THR A 130 5.08 -9.74 -0.12
CA THR A 130 5.63 -11.07 -0.43
C THR A 130 7.16 -11.02 -0.35
N VAL A 131 7.80 -12.17 -0.12
CA VAL A 131 9.26 -12.27 -0.02
C VAL A 131 9.81 -13.11 -1.18
N ILE A 132 10.72 -12.50 -1.96
CA ILE A 132 11.50 -13.18 -3.00
C ILE A 132 12.98 -12.97 -2.68
N ASP A 133 13.71 -14.05 -2.43
CA ASP A 133 15.13 -14.02 -2.09
C ASP A 133 15.99 -14.08 -3.37
N LEU A 134 16.08 -12.94 -4.06
CA LEU A 134 16.94 -12.74 -5.23
C LEU A 134 17.76 -11.45 -5.07
N PRO A 135 19.01 -11.41 -5.59
CA PRO A 135 19.94 -10.30 -5.36
C PRO A 135 19.53 -8.98 -6.02
N ASN A 136 18.57 -9.00 -6.94
CA ASN A 136 18.04 -7.85 -7.67
C ASN A 136 16.57 -7.56 -7.33
N VAL A 137 16.05 -8.12 -6.22
CA VAL A 137 14.68 -7.90 -5.75
C VAL A 137 14.71 -7.26 -4.37
N ARG A 138 13.96 -6.17 -4.22
CA ARG A 138 13.55 -5.58 -2.96
C ARG A 138 12.22 -6.19 -2.54
N SER A 139 12.18 -6.89 -1.43
CA SER A 139 10.95 -7.45 -0.86
C SER A 139 10.53 -6.65 0.36
N VAL A 140 9.29 -6.18 0.35
CA VAL A 140 8.72 -5.38 1.44
C VAL A 140 7.54 -6.14 2.06
N GLY A 141 7.64 -6.46 3.34
CA GLY A 141 6.59 -7.09 4.12
C GLY A 141 6.03 -6.16 5.19
N PHE A 142 4.95 -6.63 5.82
CA PHE A 142 4.34 -5.95 6.94
C PHE A 142 4.21 -6.90 8.14
N LYS A 143 4.20 -6.31 9.33
CA LYS A 143 3.90 -7.00 10.58
C LYS A 143 2.40 -6.85 10.88
N GLU A 144 1.57 -7.39 10.00
CA GLU A 144 0.11 -7.27 10.09
C GLU A 144 -0.42 -7.78 11.43
N TYR A 145 0.29 -8.75 12.01
CA TYR A 145 -0.04 -9.29 13.33
C TYR A 145 0.01 -8.24 14.44
N GLU A 146 0.85 -7.19 14.34
CA GLU A 146 0.87 -6.09 15.32
C GLU A 146 -0.39 -5.22 15.22
N GLY A 147 -0.85 -4.86 14.00
CA GLY A 147 -2.10 -4.14 13.77
C GLY A 147 -3.32 -4.96 14.17
N ALA A 148 -3.32 -6.24 13.82
CA ALA A 148 -4.38 -7.18 14.18
C ALA A 148 -4.48 -7.40 15.70
N TYR A 149 -3.36 -7.40 16.41
CA TYR A 149 -3.33 -7.44 17.87
C TYR A 149 -4.07 -6.23 18.47
N LEU A 150 -3.79 -5.02 17.97
CA LEU A 150 -4.50 -3.83 18.45
C LEU A 150 -6.01 -3.91 18.19
N LEU A 151 -6.40 -4.40 17.00
CA LEU A 151 -7.82 -4.58 16.66
C LEU A 151 -8.48 -5.62 17.54
N GLY A 152 -7.81 -6.76 17.81
CA GLY A 152 -8.28 -7.80 18.72
C GLY A 152 -8.46 -7.31 20.17
N ALA A 153 -7.48 -6.53 20.66
CA ALA A 153 -7.56 -5.90 21.98
C ALA A 153 -8.71 -4.88 22.04
N ALA A 154 -8.90 -4.06 21.00
CA ALA A 154 -10.03 -3.13 20.94
C ALA A 154 -11.38 -3.86 20.97
N ALA A 155 -11.52 -4.91 20.18
CA ALA A 155 -12.73 -5.74 20.14
C ALA A 155 -13.01 -6.40 21.50
N GLY A 156 -11.97 -6.96 22.14
CA GLY A 156 -12.09 -7.60 23.45
C GLY A 156 -12.48 -6.66 24.59
N LEU A 157 -12.02 -5.40 24.53
CA LEU A 157 -12.40 -4.36 25.50
C LEU A 157 -13.80 -3.79 25.25
N ALA A 158 -14.28 -3.81 24.00
CA ALA A 158 -15.53 -3.19 23.59
C ALA A 158 -16.73 -4.15 23.64
N THR A 159 -16.53 -5.44 23.34
CA THR A 159 -17.62 -6.44 23.24
C THR A 159 -18.51 -6.46 24.48
N LYS A 160 -19.79 -6.68 24.28
CA LYS A 160 -20.80 -6.84 25.35
C LYS A 160 -21.31 -8.28 25.45
N THR A 161 -21.05 -9.09 24.42
CA THR A 161 -21.50 -10.48 24.35
C THR A 161 -20.38 -11.48 24.65
N ASP A 162 -19.13 -11.01 24.73
CA ASP A 162 -17.92 -11.84 24.78
C ASP A 162 -17.80 -12.80 23.58
N ILE A 163 -18.46 -12.47 22.46
CA ILE A 163 -18.37 -13.20 21.20
C ILE A 163 -17.98 -12.22 20.11
N VAL A 164 -16.80 -12.39 19.55
CA VAL A 164 -16.30 -11.59 18.43
C VAL A 164 -15.96 -12.49 17.25
N GLY A 165 -15.95 -11.93 16.06
CA GLY A 165 -15.73 -12.67 14.85
C GLY A 165 -14.72 -12.06 13.91
N MET A 166 -14.33 -12.84 12.89
CA MET A 166 -13.60 -12.37 11.73
C MET A 166 -14.06 -13.13 10.49
N ILE A 167 -14.27 -12.40 9.41
CA ILE A 167 -14.43 -12.96 8.06
C ILE A 167 -13.12 -12.74 7.32
N ALA A 168 -12.36 -13.80 7.15
CA ALA A 168 -11.06 -13.82 6.53
C ALA A 168 -11.14 -14.28 5.06
N ALA A 169 -10.20 -13.87 4.22
CA ALA A 169 -10.19 -14.24 2.80
C ALA A 169 -9.96 -15.74 2.61
N GLN A 170 -8.79 -16.24 2.99
CA GLN A 170 -8.35 -17.63 2.78
C GLN A 170 -7.45 -18.07 3.95
N ASP A 171 -7.35 -19.40 4.19
CA ASP A 171 -6.39 -19.93 5.17
C ASP A 171 -5.00 -20.05 4.53
N ILE A 172 -4.30 -18.92 4.43
CA ILE A 172 -2.94 -18.79 3.88
C ILE A 172 -2.02 -18.07 4.87
N PRO A 173 -0.69 -18.18 4.72
CA PRO A 173 0.28 -17.55 5.63
C PRO A 173 0.03 -16.06 5.89
N LEU A 174 -0.24 -15.28 4.84
CA LEU A 174 -0.54 -13.86 5.00
C LEU A 174 -1.73 -13.63 5.95
N ILE A 175 -2.83 -14.34 5.74
CA ILE A 175 -4.07 -14.17 6.52
C ILE A 175 -3.91 -14.70 7.95
N LYS A 176 -3.01 -15.66 8.20
CA LYS A 176 -2.67 -16.09 9.56
C LYS A 176 -2.10 -14.96 10.41
N LYS A 177 -1.39 -14.00 9.83
CA LYS A 177 -0.92 -12.83 10.57
C LYS A 177 -2.10 -12.01 11.12
N TYR A 178 -3.19 -11.90 10.38
CA TYR A 178 -4.41 -11.21 10.84
C TYR A 178 -5.15 -12.02 11.89
N THR A 179 -5.41 -13.30 11.62
CA THR A 179 -6.23 -14.13 12.51
C THR A 179 -5.54 -14.41 13.84
N GLU A 180 -4.25 -14.72 13.84
CA GLU A 180 -3.52 -15.05 15.07
C GLU A 180 -3.13 -13.78 15.84
N GLY A 181 -2.75 -12.68 15.16
CA GLY A 181 -2.54 -11.40 15.84
C GLY A 181 -3.80 -10.91 16.53
N PHE A 182 -4.97 -10.97 15.86
CA PHE A 182 -6.25 -10.64 16.47
C PHE A 182 -6.56 -11.53 17.69
N ARG A 183 -6.37 -12.85 17.56
CA ARG A 183 -6.58 -13.81 18.64
C ARG A 183 -5.73 -13.48 19.87
N GLU A 184 -4.43 -13.21 19.66
CA GLU A 184 -3.49 -12.88 20.73
C GLU A 184 -3.90 -11.57 21.43
N GLY A 185 -4.23 -10.52 20.65
CA GLY A 185 -4.71 -9.25 21.18
C GLY A 185 -6.01 -9.36 21.95
N LEU A 186 -6.99 -10.12 21.44
CA LEU A 186 -8.25 -10.42 22.14
C LEU A 186 -7.99 -11.11 23.48
N ALA A 187 -7.21 -12.18 23.46
CA ALA A 187 -6.91 -12.97 24.65
C ALA A 187 -6.14 -12.19 25.73
N SER A 188 -5.35 -11.20 25.33
CA SER A 188 -4.58 -10.37 26.26
C SER A 188 -5.44 -9.50 27.17
N VAL A 189 -6.66 -9.16 26.74
CA VAL A 189 -7.59 -8.27 27.48
C VAL A 189 -8.90 -8.94 27.89
N ASN A 190 -9.32 -9.99 27.17
CA ASN A 190 -10.54 -10.74 27.43
C ASN A 190 -10.33 -12.24 27.09
N PRO A 191 -9.63 -12.99 27.96
CA PRO A 191 -9.24 -14.37 27.69
C PRO A 191 -10.43 -15.36 27.59
N ASP A 192 -11.59 -14.98 28.12
CA ASP A 192 -12.81 -15.81 28.11
C ASP A 192 -13.68 -15.55 26.87
N ALA A 193 -13.36 -14.53 26.07
CA ALA A 193 -14.10 -14.21 24.86
C ALA A 193 -13.97 -15.30 23.80
N LYS A 194 -15.08 -15.62 23.15
CA LYS A 194 -15.13 -16.55 22.02
C LYS A 194 -14.75 -15.85 20.72
N PHE A 195 -13.79 -16.39 19.98
CA PHE A 195 -13.40 -15.91 18.67
C PHE A 195 -13.88 -16.84 17.56
N LEU A 196 -14.74 -16.32 16.66
CA LEU A 196 -15.28 -17.02 15.50
C LEU A 196 -14.48 -16.65 14.26
N ILE A 197 -14.01 -17.63 13.49
CA ILE A 197 -13.32 -17.40 12.22
C ILE A 197 -14.02 -18.17 11.12
N ASN A 198 -14.32 -17.49 10.00
CA ASN A 198 -14.78 -18.11 8.76
C ASN A 198 -13.99 -17.55 7.58
N TYR A 199 -13.75 -18.39 6.57
CA TYR A 199 -13.03 -18.03 5.36
C TYR A 199 -13.98 -17.90 4.18
N ALA A 200 -13.93 -16.74 3.50
CA ALA A 200 -14.78 -16.47 2.34
C ALA A 200 -14.34 -17.24 1.07
N GLY A 201 -13.11 -17.80 1.09
CA GLY A 201 -12.55 -18.55 -0.04
C GLY A 201 -11.75 -17.67 -1.03
N GLY A 202 -11.75 -16.35 -0.84
CA GLY A 202 -11.01 -15.38 -1.67
C GLY A 202 -11.15 -13.96 -1.15
N PHE A 203 -10.47 -13.03 -1.84
CA PHE A 203 -10.43 -11.62 -1.46
C PHE A 203 -11.59 -10.79 -2.06
N ASN A 204 -12.38 -11.37 -2.99
CA ASN A 204 -13.35 -10.63 -3.81
C ASN A 204 -14.79 -11.15 -3.68
N ASP A 205 -15.07 -12.15 -2.84
CA ASP A 205 -16.41 -12.74 -2.73
C ASP A 205 -17.27 -12.03 -1.68
N VAL A 206 -17.88 -10.92 -2.09
CA VAL A 206 -18.78 -10.08 -1.27
C VAL A 206 -19.98 -10.86 -0.75
N ALA A 207 -20.57 -11.72 -1.60
CA ALA A 207 -21.78 -12.46 -1.24
C ALA A 207 -21.48 -13.52 -0.18
N LYS A 208 -20.37 -14.25 -0.32
CA LYS A 208 -19.94 -15.25 0.66
C LYS A 208 -19.54 -14.63 1.98
N ALA A 209 -18.80 -13.51 1.94
CA ALA A 209 -18.42 -12.77 3.15
C ALA A 209 -19.66 -12.29 3.92
N LYS A 210 -20.67 -11.76 3.23
CA LYS A 210 -21.95 -11.37 3.83
C LYS A 210 -22.66 -12.54 4.50
N GLU A 211 -22.81 -13.67 3.80
CA GLU A 211 -23.43 -14.89 4.34
C GLU A 211 -22.75 -15.31 5.65
N LEU A 212 -21.43 -15.38 5.66
CA LEU A 212 -20.66 -15.83 6.81
C LEU A 212 -20.74 -14.86 7.99
N ALA A 213 -20.75 -13.55 7.72
CA ALA A 213 -20.92 -12.52 8.73
C ALA A 213 -22.29 -12.61 9.42
N ILE A 214 -23.36 -12.85 8.64
CA ILE A 214 -24.71 -13.10 9.17
C ILE A 214 -24.72 -14.35 10.09
N VAL A 215 -24.06 -15.44 9.67
CA VAL A 215 -23.94 -16.66 10.50
C VAL A 215 -23.24 -16.38 11.83
N GLN A 216 -22.18 -15.57 11.84
CA GLN A 216 -21.50 -15.19 13.10
C GLN A 216 -22.38 -14.27 13.98
N ALA A 217 -23.08 -13.32 13.38
CA ALA A 217 -24.01 -12.44 14.10
C ALA A 217 -25.15 -13.26 14.73
N ASP A 218 -25.72 -14.24 14.02
CA ASP A 218 -26.74 -15.15 14.54
C ASP A 218 -26.22 -16.07 15.68
N GLN A 219 -24.88 -16.23 15.80
CA GLN A 219 -24.23 -16.87 16.95
C GLN A 219 -23.96 -15.93 18.12
N GLY A 220 -24.34 -14.65 18.00
CA GLY A 220 -24.24 -13.65 19.04
C GLY A 220 -22.98 -12.77 18.98
N ALA A 221 -22.21 -12.81 17.89
CA ALA A 221 -21.09 -11.89 17.72
C ALA A 221 -21.60 -10.45 17.59
N ASP A 222 -21.11 -9.55 18.44
CA ASP A 222 -21.44 -8.12 18.41
C ASP A 222 -20.36 -7.28 17.69
N PHE A 223 -19.19 -7.86 17.45
CA PHE A 223 -18.13 -7.30 16.61
C PHE A 223 -17.60 -8.38 15.66
N ILE A 224 -17.55 -8.08 14.35
CA ILE A 224 -17.03 -9.00 13.33
C ILE A 224 -16.05 -8.25 12.44
N ALA A 225 -14.76 -8.55 12.56
CA ALA A 225 -13.71 -7.92 11.74
C ALA A 225 -13.78 -8.39 10.29
N GLY A 226 -13.58 -7.47 9.35
CA GLY A 226 -13.27 -7.80 7.96
C GLY A 226 -11.77 -8.09 7.79
N ALA A 227 -11.42 -9.11 7.01
CA ALA A 227 -10.05 -9.42 6.58
C ALA A 227 -10.07 -10.12 5.21
N SER A 228 -10.89 -9.61 4.29
CA SER A 228 -11.10 -10.17 2.95
C SER A 228 -11.13 -9.12 1.82
N ALA A 229 -10.49 -7.97 2.04
CA ALA A 229 -10.33 -6.89 1.08
C ALA A 229 -11.68 -6.45 0.47
N VAL A 230 -11.93 -6.69 -0.84
CA VAL A 230 -13.22 -6.37 -1.49
C VAL A 230 -14.38 -7.14 -0.86
N GLY A 231 -14.13 -8.36 -0.35
CA GLY A 231 -15.13 -9.16 0.36
C GLY A 231 -15.71 -8.46 1.59
N ASP A 232 -14.94 -7.56 2.22
CA ASP A 232 -15.39 -6.82 3.42
C ASP A 232 -16.62 -5.94 3.17
N LEU A 233 -16.90 -5.56 1.91
CA LEU A 233 -18.15 -4.90 1.54
C LEU A 233 -19.38 -5.73 1.94
N GLY A 234 -19.28 -7.07 1.85
CA GLY A 234 -20.33 -7.98 2.31
C GLY A 234 -20.47 -7.98 3.83
N VAL A 235 -19.35 -7.87 4.56
CA VAL A 235 -19.38 -7.75 6.04
C VAL A 235 -20.06 -6.44 6.45
N PHE A 236 -19.78 -5.34 5.75
CA PHE A 236 -20.40 -4.03 6.01
C PHE A 236 -21.91 -4.04 5.74
N GLU A 237 -22.33 -4.70 4.64
CA GLU A 237 -23.76 -4.88 4.37
C GLU A 237 -24.45 -5.72 5.44
N ALA A 238 -23.80 -6.81 5.91
CA ALA A 238 -24.32 -7.63 6.99
C ALA A 238 -24.41 -6.89 8.30
N ALA A 239 -23.43 -6.02 8.61
CA ALA A 239 -23.43 -5.17 9.80
C ALA A 239 -24.64 -4.25 9.86
N LYS A 240 -24.96 -3.58 8.73
CA LYS A 240 -26.20 -2.78 8.58
C LYS A 240 -27.48 -3.59 8.77
N GLU A 241 -27.51 -4.81 8.22
CA GLU A 241 -28.69 -5.66 8.25
C GLU A 241 -28.96 -6.24 9.64
N LYS A 242 -27.90 -6.63 10.35
CA LYS A 242 -27.99 -7.36 11.64
C LYS A 242 -27.71 -6.48 12.86
N GLY A 243 -27.13 -5.29 12.70
CA GLY A 243 -26.86 -4.34 13.76
C GLY A 243 -25.64 -4.69 14.62
N PHE A 244 -24.66 -5.43 14.09
CA PHE A 244 -23.37 -5.64 14.74
C PHE A 244 -22.35 -4.59 14.28
N TYR A 245 -21.22 -4.48 14.98
CA TYR A 245 -20.12 -3.58 14.64
C TYR A 245 -19.02 -4.32 13.88
N THR A 246 -18.31 -3.59 13.02
CA THR A 246 -17.26 -4.18 12.17
C THR A 246 -16.04 -3.26 12.03
N SER A 247 -14.99 -3.78 11.40
CA SER A 247 -13.80 -3.02 11.04
C SER A 247 -13.51 -3.10 9.55
N GLY A 248 -12.91 -2.02 9.01
CA GLY A 248 -12.30 -2.02 7.69
C GLY A 248 -10.86 -2.49 7.70
N GLN A 249 -10.29 -2.62 6.49
CA GLN A 249 -8.90 -3.00 6.27
C GLN A 249 -8.20 -2.01 5.34
N ASP A 250 -6.88 -1.94 5.48
CA ASP A 250 -5.91 -1.21 4.68
C ASP A 250 -5.99 0.31 4.82
N THR A 251 -7.15 0.90 4.61
CA THR A 251 -7.44 2.34 4.73
C THR A 251 -8.48 2.60 5.82
N ASP A 252 -8.69 3.88 6.14
CA ASP A 252 -9.79 4.27 7.03
C ASP A 252 -11.14 4.11 6.31
N ARG A 253 -11.85 3.04 6.63
CA ARG A 253 -13.17 2.70 6.11
C ARG A 253 -14.30 3.20 7.03
N THR A 254 -13.97 3.74 8.21
CA THR A 254 -14.98 4.22 9.16
C THR A 254 -15.81 5.37 8.58
N VAL A 255 -15.23 6.14 7.64
CA VAL A 255 -15.90 7.24 6.93
C VAL A 255 -17.04 6.79 6.02
N GLU A 256 -17.06 5.51 5.61
CA GLU A 256 -18.11 4.95 4.73
C GLU A 256 -19.40 4.67 5.49
N ASP A 257 -19.30 4.27 6.74
CA ASP A 257 -20.43 3.95 7.61
C ASP A 257 -20.03 4.02 9.09
N PRO A 258 -19.94 5.23 9.69
CA PRO A 258 -19.47 5.40 11.07
C PRO A 258 -20.39 4.78 12.13
N GLU A 259 -21.60 4.37 11.77
CA GLU A 259 -22.52 3.69 12.67
C GLU A 259 -22.13 2.23 12.89
N HIS A 260 -21.56 1.57 11.86
CA HIS A 260 -21.26 0.13 11.90
C HIS A 260 -19.76 -0.16 11.75
N ILE A 261 -19.04 0.57 10.87
CA ILE A 261 -17.58 0.41 10.71
C ILE A 261 -16.89 1.29 11.74
N VAL A 262 -16.55 0.72 12.87
CA VAL A 262 -16.13 1.50 14.05
C VAL A 262 -14.62 1.62 14.21
N LEU A 263 -13.84 0.83 13.49
CA LEU A 263 -12.38 0.84 13.42
C LEU A 263 -11.93 0.42 12.02
N SER A 264 -10.68 0.70 11.69
CA SER A 264 -10.00 0.12 10.52
C SER A 264 -8.58 -0.26 10.88
N GLN A 265 -8.19 -1.51 10.59
CA GLN A 265 -6.80 -1.93 10.63
C GLN A 265 -6.10 -1.35 9.40
N LEU A 266 -5.10 -0.52 9.61
CA LEU A 266 -4.40 0.23 8.57
C LEU A 266 -3.17 -0.52 8.08
N LYS A 267 -2.90 -0.41 6.78
CA LYS A 267 -1.71 -0.94 6.10
C LYS A 267 -1.23 0.08 5.08
N SER A 268 -0.06 0.68 5.30
CA SER A 268 0.41 1.87 4.61
C SER A 268 1.05 1.56 3.27
N THR A 269 0.32 0.97 2.32
CA THR A 269 0.87 0.61 1.01
C THR A 269 1.19 1.82 0.15
N ASP A 270 0.49 2.94 0.36
CA ASP A 270 0.80 4.25 -0.23
C ASP A 270 2.19 4.74 0.20
N SER A 271 2.41 4.76 1.51
CA SER A 271 3.67 5.21 2.10
C SER A 271 4.84 4.33 1.65
N ILE A 272 4.63 3.01 1.58
CA ILE A 272 5.66 2.07 1.13
C ILE A 272 5.99 2.29 -0.35
N ALA A 273 4.99 2.35 -1.23
CA ALA A 273 5.22 2.60 -2.65
C ALA A 273 5.94 3.94 -2.89
N TYR A 274 5.55 4.96 -2.12
CA TYR A 274 6.20 6.27 -2.14
C TYR A 274 7.67 6.19 -1.67
N GLU A 275 7.95 5.60 -0.51
CA GLU A 275 9.31 5.57 0.06
C GLU A 275 10.26 4.69 -0.76
N GLU A 276 9.81 3.55 -1.31
CA GLU A 276 10.63 2.72 -2.18
C GLU A 276 10.98 3.45 -3.49
N LEU A 277 10.03 4.17 -4.12
CA LEU A 277 10.32 4.96 -5.32
C LEU A 277 11.20 6.17 -5.00
N LYS A 278 11.02 6.83 -3.87
CA LYS A 278 11.90 7.89 -3.36
C LYS A 278 13.32 7.39 -3.12
N ALA A 279 13.48 6.23 -2.48
CA ALA A 279 14.79 5.61 -2.27
C ALA A 279 15.47 5.33 -3.62
N PHE A 280 14.71 4.85 -4.59
CA PHE A 280 15.18 4.63 -5.96
C PHE A 280 15.60 5.93 -6.64
N ALA A 281 14.81 7.01 -6.51
CA ALA A 281 15.13 8.33 -7.04
C ALA A 281 16.48 8.83 -6.53
N ASN A 282 16.67 8.74 -5.22
CA ASN A 282 17.82 9.28 -4.48
C ASN A 282 19.06 8.37 -4.51
N GLY A 283 18.98 7.17 -5.10
CA GLY A 283 20.08 6.22 -5.16
C GLY A 283 20.37 5.49 -3.83
N SER A 284 19.39 5.49 -2.91
CA SER A 284 19.45 4.76 -1.63
C SER A 284 18.60 3.48 -1.62
N PHE A 285 18.12 3.05 -2.79
CA PHE A 285 17.36 1.81 -2.93
C PHE A 285 18.25 0.59 -2.67
N GLU A 286 17.82 -0.25 -1.75
CA GLU A 286 18.55 -1.45 -1.34
C GLU A 286 17.72 -2.70 -1.65
N PHE A 287 18.38 -3.73 -2.14
CA PHE A 287 17.74 -5.04 -2.34
C PHE A 287 17.63 -5.83 -1.03
N GLY A 288 16.89 -6.94 -1.08
CA GLY A 288 16.63 -7.79 0.06
C GLY A 288 15.34 -7.45 0.78
N TYR A 289 15.13 -8.07 1.95
CA TYR A 289 13.87 -8.01 2.68
C TYR A 289 13.87 -6.93 3.77
N VAL A 290 12.76 -6.23 3.87
CA VAL A 290 12.42 -5.33 4.98
C VAL A 290 10.96 -5.55 5.40
N SER A 291 10.67 -5.33 6.67
CA SER A 291 9.32 -5.45 7.22
C SER A 291 8.96 -4.22 8.06
N TYR A 292 7.75 -3.73 7.87
CA TYR A 292 7.22 -2.53 8.52
C TYR A 292 6.09 -2.90 9.49
N GLY A 293 6.25 -2.52 10.75
CA GLY A 293 5.28 -2.72 11.83
C GLY A 293 4.70 -1.40 12.33
N LEU A 294 4.21 -1.43 13.58
CA LEU A 294 3.70 -0.24 14.28
C LEU A 294 4.79 0.82 14.49
N LYS A 295 6.02 0.39 14.76
CA LYS A 295 7.15 1.28 14.99
C LYS A 295 7.52 2.10 13.77
N GLU A 296 7.41 1.52 12.60
CA GLU A 296 7.72 2.12 11.31
C GLU A 296 6.48 2.75 10.63
N ASP A 297 5.33 2.79 11.32
CA ASP A 297 4.04 3.26 10.79
C ASP A 297 3.58 2.50 9.52
N GLY A 298 4.02 1.26 9.36
CA GLY A 298 3.62 0.38 8.26
C GLY A 298 2.25 -0.24 8.45
N VAL A 299 1.86 -0.47 9.70
CA VAL A 299 0.52 -0.95 10.09
C VAL A 299 -0.02 -0.08 11.21
N GLY A 300 -1.33 -0.12 11.41
CA GLY A 300 -1.96 0.69 12.46
C GLY A 300 -3.41 0.34 12.73
N LEU A 301 -4.06 1.23 13.49
CA LEU A 301 -5.48 1.18 13.80
C LEU A 301 -6.02 2.62 13.88
N THR A 302 -7.16 2.90 13.25
CA THR A 302 -7.83 4.20 13.34
C THR A 302 -8.09 4.60 14.78
N PHE A 303 -8.03 5.90 15.09
CA PHE A 303 -8.12 6.52 16.41
C PHE A 303 -6.97 6.16 17.38
N VAL A 304 -6.15 5.15 17.07
CA VAL A 304 -5.03 4.70 17.92
C VAL A 304 -3.68 5.16 17.36
N THR A 305 -3.39 4.88 16.10
CA THR A 305 -2.14 5.27 15.42
C THR A 305 -2.34 6.45 14.48
N ARG A 306 -3.54 6.60 13.94
CA ARG A 306 -3.95 7.70 13.06
C ARG A 306 -5.32 8.22 13.46
N ASP A 307 -5.52 9.52 13.32
CA ASP A 307 -6.82 10.14 13.45
C ASP A 307 -7.73 9.74 12.28
N SER A 308 -9.04 9.87 12.46
CA SER A 308 -10.07 9.68 11.44
C SER A 308 -10.93 10.92 11.32
N GLU A 309 -11.46 11.18 10.13
CA GLU A 309 -12.50 12.21 9.91
C GLU A 309 -13.87 11.74 10.42
N SER A 310 -14.01 10.44 10.70
CA SER A 310 -15.21 9.84 11.26
C SER A 310 -15.33 10.13 12.77
N PRO A 311 -16.54 10.30 13.31
CA PRO A 311 -16.70 10.37 14.76
C PRO A 311 -16.36 9.02 15.42
N LEU A 312 -15.71 9.07 16.59
CA LEU A 312 -15.46 7.85 17.37
C LEU A 312 -16.79 7.22 17.79
N SER A 313 -16.98 5.94 17.44
CA SER A 313 -18.18 5.19 17.81
C SER A 313 -18.32 5.04 19.32
N PRO A 314 -19.54 5.24 19.89
CA PRO A 314 -19.81 4.95 21.32
C PRO A 314 -19.58 3.49 21.72
N PHE A 315 -19.61 2.55 20.77
CA PHE A 315 -19.29 1.15 21.03
C PHE A 315 -17.84 0.97 21.47
N ILE A 316 -16.92 1.68 20.81
CA ILE A 316 -15.51 1.72 21.17
C ILE A 316 -15.30 2.65 22.38
N GLY A 317 -15.66 3.92 22.24
CA GLY A 317 -15.49 4.94 23.26
C GLY A 317 -14.03 5.30 23.54
N GLN A 318 -13.82 6.45 24.21
CA GLN A 318 -12.48 6.99 24.44
C GLN A 318 -11.64 6.10 25.39
N GLU A 319 -12.27 5.46 26.36
CA GLU A 319 -11.56 4.59 27.32
C GLU A 319 -10.87 3.40 26.62
N VAL A 320 -11.55 2.77 25.64
CA VAL A 320 -10.96 1.68 24.84
C VAL A 320 -9.81 2.20 24.03
N VAL A 321 -9.99 3.34 23.33
CA VAL A 321 -8.92 3.97 22.54
C VAL A 321 -7.69 4.24 23.39
N ASP A 322 -7.85 4.81 24.59
CA ASP A 322 -6.73 5.14 25.49
C ASP A 322 -5.99 3.89 25.96
N LYS A 323 -6.71 2.81 26.29
CA LYS A 323 -6.10 1.52 26.66
C LYS A 323 -5.34 0.90 25.49
N VAL A 324 -5.89 0.94 24.28
CA VAL A 324 -5.24 0.38 23.09
C VAL A 324 -4.03 1.23 22.65
N LYS A 325 -4.07 2.55 22.87
CA LYS A 325 -2.88 3.41 22.71
C LYS A 325 -1.75 3.01 23.66
N ALA A 326 -2.05 2.69 24.91
CA ALA A 326 -1.04 2.20 25.85
C ALA A 326 -0.45 0.85 25.40
N ILE A 327 -1.29 -0.07 24.92
CA ILE A 327 -0.82 -1.35 24.34
C ILE A 327 0.07 -1.10 23.12
N ARG A 328 -0.31 -0.21 22.19
CA ARG A 328 0.51 0.19 21.05
C ARG A 328 1.89 0.67 21.51
N ASP A 329 1.95 1.53 22.53
CA ASP A 329 3.21 2.08 23.04
C ASP A 329 4.10 0.97 23.64
N GLN A 330 3.51 -0.02 24.31
CA GLN A 330 4.23 -1.19 24.82
C GLN A 330 4.77 -2.08 23.69
N ILE A 331 4.03 -2.25 22.58
CA ILE A 331 4.52 -2.99 21.42
C ILE A 331 5.67 -2.22 20.75
N VAL A 332 5.52 -0.92 20.52
CA VAL A 332 6.55 -0.07 19.90
C VAL A 332 7.83 -0.01 20.75
N SER A 333 7.72 -0.01 22.07
CA SER A 333 8.87 -0.05 23.00
C SER A 333 9.50 -1.44 23.14
N GLY A 334 8.81 -2.49 22.68
CA GLY A 334 9.24 -3.90 22.83
C GLY A 334 8.93 -4.50 24.20
N GLU A 335 8.13 -3.84 25.05
CA GLU A 335 7.62 -4.42 26.30
C GLU A 335 6.63 -5.56 26.03
N ILE A 336 5.77 -5.38 25.00
CA ILE A 336 4.95 -6.46 24.43
C ILE A 336 5.58 -6.87 23.11
N VAL A 337 5.89 -8.15 22.96
CA VAL A 337 6.34 -8.74 21.69
C VAL A 337 5.21 -9.58 21.15
N VAL A 338 4.57 -9.07 20.08
CA VAL A 338 3.49 -9.81 19.41
C VAL A 338 4.13 -10.95 18.60
N THR A 339 3.55 -12.14 18.71
CA THR A 339 4.06 -13.33 18.04
C THR A 339 3.89 -13.23 16.53
N ASP A 340 4.99 -13.38 15.76
CA ASP A 340 4.89 -13.60 14.32
C ASP A 340 4.46 -15.05 14.06
N PRO A 341 3.23 -15.31 13.57
CA PRO A 341 2.72 -16.68 13.42
C PRO A 341 3.41 -17.47 12.29
N LEU A 342 4.28 -16.81 11.51
CA LEU A 342 5.02 -17.45 10.42
C LEU A 342 6.45 -17.83 10.84
N GLN A 343 6.94 -17.33 11.96
CA GLN A 343 8.22 -17.76 12.52
C GLN A 343 8.00 -19.03 13.36
N SER A 344 8.54 -20.14 12.89
CA SER A 344 8.58 -21.38 13.67
C SER A 344 9.41 -21.14 14.94
N ASN A 345 8.81 -21.40 16.11
CA ASN A 345 9.54 -21.49 17.37
C ASN A 345 10.51 -22.69 17.36
#